data_f9c0e445ea072d392c9b255b035285aa
#
_entry.id   f9c0e445ea072d392c9b255b035285aa
#
_cell.length_a   1.000
_cell.length_b   1.000
_cell.length_c   1.000
_cell.angle_alpha   90.00
_cell.angle_beta   90.00
_cell.angle_gamma   90.00
#
_symmetry.space_group_name_H-M   'P 1'
#
loop_
_entity.id
_entity.type
_entity.pdbx_description
1 polymer ?
#
loop_
_entity_poly.entity_id
_entity_poly.type
_entity_poly.pdbx_seq_one_letter_code
_entity_poly.pdbx_strand_id
1 'polypeptide(L)'
;MILGIIMIFWNYIIIDRILDSMNALTKEELKIVEFNILKDVACFCRMHNIRYFLCGGTLLGAIRHNGFIPWDDDIDIMMPREDYQRFFKLYNRSNSRYRADSLDNNPDWHMAFGRVGDTETILFENTFKKKYSKYHAFIDVF
;
A
#
# COMPACT_ATOMS: atom_id res chain seq x y z
N MET A 1 9.88 35.93 -18.24
CA MET A 1 9.34 35.66 -16.88
C MET A 1 7.84 35.28 -16.85
N ILE A 2 7.04 35.72 -17.81
CA ILE A 2 5.58 35.45 -17.87
C ILE A 2 5.24 34.02 -18.38
N LEU A 3 6.05 33.46 -19.29
CA LEU A 3 5.83 32.10 -19.83
C LEU A 3 6.03 30.97 -18.80
N GLY A 4 6.90 31.15 -17.80
CA GLY A 4 7.13 30.15 -16.77
C GLY A 4 5.97 30.03 -15.78
N ILE A 5 5.26 31.11 -15.49
CA ILE A 5 4.12 31.13 -14.59
C ILE A 5 2.90 30.48 -15.26
N ILE A 6 2.70 30.70 -16.56
CA ILE A 6 1.59 30.10 -17.33
C ILE A 6 1.75 28.57 -17.40
N MET A 7 2.97 28.03 -17.58
CA MET A 7 3.20 26.58 -17.59
C MET A 7 2.94 25.93 -16.22
N ILE A 8 3.22 26.61 -15.12
CA ILE A 8 2.95 26.11 -13.76
C ILE A 8 1.42 26.07 -13.52
N PHE A 9 0.69 27.11 -13.93
CA PHE A 9 -0.78 27.14 -13.81
C PHE A 9 -1.47 26.09 -14.71
N TRP A 10 -0.98 25.84 -15.91
CA TRP A 10 -1.53 24.82 -16.82
C TRP A 10 -1.31 23.41 -16.27
N ASN A 11 -0.15 23.13 -15.70
CA ASN A 11 0.10 21.85 -15.05
C ASN A 11 -0.80 21.62 -13.81
N TYR A 12 -1.10 22.67 -13.04
CA TYR A 12 -2.03 22.60 -11.92
C TYR A 12 -3.47 22.30 -12.37
N ILE A 13 -3.95 22.99 -13.40
CA ILE A 13 -5.31 22.78 -13.96
C ILE A 13 -5.45 21.40 -14.59
N ILE A 14 -4.42 20.90 -15.25
CA ILE A 14 -4.44 19.55 -15.84
C ILE A 14 -4.44 18.48 -14.73
N ILE A 15 -3.64 18.65 -13.69
CA ILE A 15 -3.60 17.73 -12.55
C ILE A 15 -4.94 17.73 -11.82
N ASP A 16 -5.52 18.89 -11.52
CA ASP A 16 -6.84 18.98 -10.88
C ASP A 16 -7.94 18.33 -11.73
N ARG A 17 -7.92 18.53 -13.06
CA ARG A 17 -8.89 17.87 -13.97
C ARG A 17 -8.68 16.35 -14.06
N ILE A 18 -7.43 15.87 -13.98
CA ILE A 18 -7.13 14.44 -13.94
C ILE A 18 -7.60 13.85 -12.60
N LEU A 19 -7.38 14.55 -11.49
CA LEU A 19 -7.85 14.14 -10.17
C LEU A 19 -9.38 14.12 -10.09
N ASP A 20 -10.06 15.13 -10.65
CA ASP A 20 -11.52 15.18 -10.74
C ASP A 20 -12.12 14.10 -11.66
N SER A 21 -11.34 13.58 -12.61
CA SER A 21 -11.76 12.49 -13.49
C SER A 21 -11.46 11.09 -12.93
N MET A 22 -10.64 11.00 -11.88
CA MET A 22 -10.32 9.76 -11.20
C MET A 22 -11.37 9.52 -10.11
N ASN A 23 -12.12 8.42 -10.19
CA ASN A 23 -13.00 8.00 -9.10
C ASN A 23 -12.15 7.72 -7.85
N ALA A 24 -12.17 8.63 -6.88
CA ALA A 24 -11.56 8.39 -5.59
C ALA A 24 -12.27 7.21 -4.90
N LEU A 25 -11.50 6.26 -4.38
CA LEU A 25 -12.05 5.17 -3.60
C LEU A 25 -12.66 5.73 -2.30
N THR A 26 -13.83 5.25 -1.95
CA THR A 26 -14.38 5.41 -0.60
C THR A 26 -13.53 4.63 0.41
N LYS A 27 -13.69 4.90 1.70
CA LYS A 27 -13.01 4.12 2.75
C LYS A 27 -13.37 2.63 2.68
N GLU A 28 -14.62 2.33 2.38
CA GLU A 28 -15.11 0.96 2.24
C GLU A 28 -14.47 0.26 1.05
N GLU A 29 -14.32 0.94 -0.07
CA GLU A 29 -13.63 0.40 -1.26
C GLU A 29 -12.14 0.22 -1.01
N LEU A 30 -11.48 1.14 -0.28
CA LEU A 30 -10.09 0.99 0.12
C LEU A 30 -9.90 -0.27 0.98
N LYS A 31 -10.74 -0.49 1.99
CA LYS A 31 -10.72 -1.71 2.82
C LYS A 31 -10.88 -2.98 1.99
N ILE A 32 -11.69 -2.95 0.93
CA ILE A 32 -11.84 -4.09 0.00
C ILE A 32 -10.53 -4.33 -0.76
N VAL A 33 -9.87 -3.26 -1.24
CA VAL A 33 -8.58 -3.36 -1.93
C VAL A 33 -7.53 -3.96 -1.01
N GLU A 34 -7.35 -3.42 0.19
CA GLU A 34 -6.40 -3.91 1.19
C GLU A 34 -6.66 -5.36 1.59
N PHE A 35 -7.94 -5.72 1.78
CA PHE A 35 -8.31 -7.10 2.05
C PHE A 35 -7.98 -8.05 0.89
N ASN A 36 -8.06 -7.58 -0.36
CA ASN A 36 -7.65 -8.37 -1.52
C ASN A 36 -6.13 -8.56 -1.56
N ILE A 37 -5.34 -7.53 -1.20
CA ILE A 37 -3.89 -7.64 -1.03
C ILE A 37 -3.58 -8.70 0.06
N LEU A 38 -4.24 -8.60 1.22
CA LEU A 38 -4.05 -9.57 2.30
C LEU A 38 -4.37 -11.02 1.87
N LYS A 39 -5.42 -11.23 1.09
CA LYS A 39 -5.77 -12.56 0.55
C LYS A 39 -4.67 -13.10 -0.35
N ASP A 40 -4.10 -12.29 -1.23
CA ASP A 40 -3.01 -12.68 -2.12
C ASP A 40 -1.75 -13.03 -1.31
N VAL A 41 -1.38 -12.17 -0.35
CA VAL A 41 -0.27 -12.41 0.58
C VAL A 41 -0.47 -13.71 1.36
N ALA A 42 -1.67 -13.95 1.89
CA ALA A 42 -2.00 -15.17 2.64
C ALA A 42 -1.88 -16.43 1.76
N CYS A 43 -2.35 -16.35 0.51
CA CYS A 43 -2.22 -17.43 -0.45
C CYS A 43 -0.74 -17.72 -0.76
N PHE A 44 0.04 -16.67 -1.05
CA PHE A 44 1.48 -16.78 -1.31
C PHE A 44 2.23 -17.36 -0.11
N CYS A 45 1.98 -16.86 1.09
CA CYS A 45 2.61 -17.35 2.33
C CYS A 45 2.33 -18.84 2.55
N ARG A 46 1.09 -19.28 2.31
CA ARG A 46 0.71 -20.70 2.40
C ARG A 46 1.49 -21.56 1.41
N MET A 47 1.57 -21.14 0.14
CA MET A 47 2.28 -21.88 -0.91
C MET A 47 3.79 -22.00 -0.64
N HIS A 48 4.38 -20.98 0.00
CA HIS A 48 5.81 -20.93 0.25
C HIS A 48 6.21 -21.29 1.68
N ASN A 49 5.26 -21.74 2.51
CA ASN A 49 5.48 -22.06 3.93
C ASN A 49 6.15 -20.89 4.67
N ILE A 50 5.57 -19.68 4.54
CA ILE A 50 5.97 -18.44 5.20
C ILE A 50 4.95 -18.16 6.30
N ARG A 51 5.41 -17.93 7.52
CA ARG A 51 4.56 -17.57 8.66
C ARG A 51 4.31 -16.07 8.66
N TYR A 52 3.08 -15.70 8.92
CA TYR A 52 2.67 -14.31 9.18
C TYR A 52 1.59 -14.28 10.24
N PHE A 53 1.42 -13.13 10.87
CA PHE A 53 0.42 -12.89 11.91
C PHE A 53 -0.22 -11.52 11.66
N LEU A 54 -1.51 -11.40 11.94
CA LEU A 54 -2.13 -10.08 12.04
C LEU A 54 -1.56 -9.36 13.28
N CYS A 55 -1.38 -8.05 13.20
CA CYS A 55 -0.92 -7.24 14.34
C CYS A 55 -1.70 -5.93 14.44
N GLY A 56 -1.37 -5.11 15.41
CA GLY A 56 -1.97 -3.79 15.59
C GLY A 56 -3.49 -3.77 15.64
N GLY A 57 -4.06 -2.78 14.98
CA GLY A 57 -5.50 -2.59 14.79
C GLY A 57 -6.16 -3.74 14.06
N THR A 58 -5.47 -4.30 13.07
CA THR A 58 -5.96 -5.42 12.26
C THR A 58 -6.26 -6.66 13.11
N LEU A 59 -5.35 -7.07 14.01
CA LEU A 59 -5.58 -8.18 14.92
C LEU A 59 -6.74 -7.89 15.89
N LEU A 60 -6.76 -6.70 16.46
CA LEU A 60 -7.79 -6.27 17.39
C LEU A 60 -9.17 -6.27 16.71
N GLY A 61 -9.23 -5.77 15.47
CA GLY A 61 -10.43 -5.77 14.65
C GLY A 61 -10.92 -7.18 14.34
N ALA A 62 -10.03 -8.07 13.94
CA ALA A 62 -10.37 -9.46 13.65
C ALA A 62 -11.01 -10.16 14.86
N ILE A 63 -10.50 -9.95 16.09
CA ILE A 63 -11.00 -10.59 17.31
C ILE A 63 -12.29 -9.93 17.83
N ARG A 64 -12.36 -8.61 17.83
CA ARG A 64 -13.47 -7.86 18.47
C ARG A 64 -14.62 -7.57 17.53
N HIS A 65 -14.35 -7.37 16.22
CA HIS A 65 -15.32 -6.91 15.24
C HIS A 65 -15.57 -7.94 14.12
N ASN A 66 -14.85 -9.06 14.12
CA ASN A 66 -14.83 -10.04 13.01
C ASN A 66 -14.47 -9.40 11.66
N GLY A 67 -13.60 -8.38 11.68
CA GLY A 67 -13.19 -7.60 10.53
C GLY A 67 -12.44 -6.35 10.94
N PHE A 68 -12.49 -5.30 10.13
CA PHE A 68 -11.89 -4.02 10.48
C PHE A 68 -12.56 -3.38 11.71
N ILE A 69 -11.77 -2.66 12.49
CA ILE A 69 -12.33 -1.67 13.42
C ILE A 69 -13.04 -0.60 12.58
N PRO A 70 -14.26 -0.13 12.96
CA PRO A 70 -15.07 0.75 12.10
C PRO A 70 -14.37 2.03 11.62
N TRP A 71 -13.48 2.58 12.44
CA TRP A 71 -12.74 3.82 12.13
C TRP A 71 -11.32 3.58 11.63
N ASP A 72 -10.86 2.32 11.57
CA ASP A 72 -9.56 1.92 11.07
C ASP A 72 -9.61 1.72 9.55
N ASP A 73 -8.53 2.04 8.88
CA ASP A 73 -8.45 2.04 7.42
C ASP A 73 -7.11 1.49 6.88
N ASP A 74 -6.42 0.67 7.68
CA ASP A 74 -5.18 0.01 7.30
C ASP A 74 -5.15 -1.47 7.71
N ILE A 75 -4.27 -2.22 7.08
CA ILE A 75 -3.97 -3.61 7.42
C ILE A 75 -2.49 -3.75 7.76
N ASP A 76 -2.24 -4.26 8.97
CA ASP A 76 -0.92 -4.56 9.48
C ASP A 76 -0.72 -6.06 9.67
N ILE A 77 0.37 -6.58 9.13
CA ILE A 77 0.85 -7.94 9.41
C ILE A 77 2.29 -7.93 9.89
N MET A 78 2.66 -8.95 10.65
CA MET A 78 4.05 -9.15 11.06
C MET A 78 4.53 -10.54 10.66
N MET A 79 5.83 -10.65 10.42
CA MET A 79 6.49 -11.91 10.06
C MET A 79 7.73 -12.13 10.94
N PRO A 80 8.04 -13.39 11.34
CA PRO A 80 9.36 -13.70 11.84
C PRO A 80 10.45 -13.26 10.87
N ARG A 81 11.59 -12.75 11.35
CA ARG A 81 12.62 -12.12 10.49
C ARG A 81 13.06 -12.98 9.30
N GLU A 82 13.22 -14.27 9.50
CA GLU A 82 13.60 -15.20 8.42
C GLU A 82 12.51 -15.32 7.35
N ASP A 83 11.24 -15.35 7.76
CA ASP A 83 10.08 -15.42 6.88
C ASP A 83 9.88 -14.09 6.14
N TYR A 84 10.10 -12.95 6.80
CA TYR A 84 10.08 -11.61 6.21
C TYR A 84 11.10 -11.50 5.06
N GLN A 85 12.35 -11.88 5.31
CA GLN A 85 13.39 -11.83 4.28
C GLN A 85 13.09 -12.75 3.10
N ARG A 86 12.58 -13.96 3.36
CA ARG A 86 12.14 -14.89 2.32
C ARG A 86 10.97 -14.34 1.52
N PHE A 87 10.01 -13.70 2.19
CA PHE A 87 8.84 -13.09 1.56
C PHE A 87 9.27 -12.02 0.55
N PHE A 88 10.01 -11.00 0.95
CA PHE A 88 10.43 -9.92 0.07
C PHE A 88 11.38 -10.37 -1.05
N LYS A 89 12.14 -11.43 -0.84
CA LYS A 89 12.99 -12.02 -1.87
C LYS A 89 12.20 -12.75 -2.96
N LEU A 90 11.06 -13.35 -2.63
CA LEU A 90 10.33 -14.25 -3.50
C LEU A 90 9.05 -13.62 -4.09
N TYR A 91 8.35 -12.77 -3.36
CA TYR A 91 7.01 -12.30 -3.69
C TYR A 91 6.93 -11.62 -5.06
N ASN A 92 7.84 -10.73 -5.38
CA ASN A 92 7.85 -10.00 -6.66
C ASN A 92 8.19 -10.88 -7.89
N ARG A 93 8.51 -12.15 -7.68
CA ARG A 93 8.70 -13.12 -8.78
C ARG A 93 7.40 -13.78 -9.23
N SER A 94 6.36 -13.67 -8.43
CA SER A 94 5.02 -14.04 -8.84
C SER A 94 4.50 -13.01 -9.85
N ASN A 95 3.75 -13.44 -10.85
CA ASN A 95 3.14 -12.55 -11.83
C ASN A 95 1.84 -11.94 -11.25
N SER A 96 1.97 -11.23 -10.13
CA SER A 96 0.87 -10.59 -9.42
C SER A 96 0.80 -9.10 -9.78
N ARG A 97 -0.41 -8.54 -9.75
CA ARG A 97 -0.62 -7.09 -9.79
C ARG A 97 -0.10 -6.40 -8.52
N TYR A 98 0.14 -7.17 -7.46
CA TYR A 98 0.65 -6.65 -6.19
C TYR A 98 2.18 -6.68 -6.17
N ARG A 99 2.77 -5.65 -5.56
CA ARG A 99 4.21 -5.49 -5.43
C ARG A 99 4.61 -5.28 -3.98
N ALA A 100 5.63 -6.00 -3.54
CA ALA A 100 6.22 -5.89 -2.22
C ALA A 100 7.53 -5.08 -2.27
N ASP A 101 7.65 -4.03 -1.47
CA ASP A 101 8.85 -3.22 -1.33
C ASP A 101 9.29 -3.13 0.13
N SER A 102 10.59 -3.27 0.38
CA SER A 102 11.25 -3.17 1.68
C SER A 102 12.73 -2.82 1.50
N LEU A 103 13.43 -2.53 2.59
CA LEU A 103 14.90 -2.34 2.55
C LEU A 103 15.66 -3.57 2.02
N ASP A 104 15.08 -4.77 2.11
CA ASP A 104 15.72 -6.00 1.68
C ASP A 104 15.70 -6.18 0.15
N ASN A 105 14.81 -5.51 -0.58
CA ASN A 105 14.64 -5.69 -2.03
C ASN A 105 14.55 -4.41 -2.86
N ASN A 106 14.46 -3.25 -2.22
CA ASN A 106 14.38 -1.95 -2.89
C ASN A 106 15.34 -0.95 -2.22
N PRO A 107 16.45 -0.56 -2.90
CA PRO A 107 17.44 0.36 -2.32
C PRO A 107 16.90 1.77 -2.03
N ASP A 108 15.84 2.18 -2.72
CA ASP A 108 15.22 3.50 -2.55
C ASP A 108 14.15 3.50 -1.46
N TRP A 109 13.91 2.33 -0.83
CA TRP A 109 12.95 2.21 0.27
C TRP A 109 13.50 2.88 1.54
N HIS A 110 12.67 3.67 2.21
CA HIS A 110 13.13 4.52 3.32
C HIS A 110 12.44 4.22 4.66
N MET A 111 11.51 3.26 4.69
CA MET A 111 10.83 2.85 5.92
C MET A 111 11.50 1.63 6.54
N ALA A 112 11.40 1.50 7.87
CA ALA A 112 11.96 0.37 8.61
C ALA A 112 11.18 -0.94 8.43
N PHE A 113 10.00 -0.89 7.84
CA PHE A 113 9.11 -2.00 7.53
C PHE A 113 8.80 -2.02 6.03
N GLY A 114 8.27 -3.11 5.53
CA GLY A 114 7.91 -3.24 4.13
C GLY A 114 6.43 -3.00 3.87
N ARG A 115 6.05 -2.93 2.60
CA ARG A 115 4.68 -2.80 2.12
C ARG A 115 4.39 -3.76 0.99
N VAL A 116 3.13 -4.15 0.86
CA VAL A 116 2.61 -4.76 -0.35
C VAL A 116 1.54 -3.86 -0.90
N GLY A 117 1.76 -3.32 -2.11
CA GLY A 117 0.88 -2.37 -2.77
C GLY A 117 0.18 -2.94 -3.99
N ASP A 118 -1.01 -2.43 -4.28
CA ASP A 118 -1.78 -2.75 -5.49
C ASP A 118 -1.38 -1.80 -6.63
N THR A 119 -0.61 -2.28 -7.60
CA THR A 119 -0.07 -1.46 -8.70
C THR A 119 -1.12 -0.85 -9.63
N GLU A 120 -2.35 -1.30 -9.55
CA GLU A 120 -3.48 -0.74 -10.32
C GLU A 120 -4.16 0.44 -9.60
N THR A 121 -3.73 0.77 -8.38
CA THR A 121 -4.25 1.90 -7.61
C THR A 121 -3.24 3.03 -7.50
N ILE A 122 -3.72 4.23 -7.19
CA ILE A 122 -2.88 5.39 -6.90
C ILE A 122 -3.40 6.02 -5.62
N LEU A 123 -2.52 6.13 -4.61
CA LEU A 123 -2.78 6.84 -3.38
C LEU A 123 -2.09 8.21 -3.43
N PHE A 124 -2.83 9.27 -3.13
CA PHE A 124 -2.29 10.62 -2.98
C PHE A 124 -2.25 10.98 -1.50
N GLU A 125 -1.05 11.13 -0.97
CA GLU A 125 -0.87 11.64 0.39
C GLU A 125 -0.84 13.18 0.35
N ASN A 126 -1.81 13.81 1.02
CA ASN A 126 -1.89 15.25 1.12
C ASN A 126 -1.02 15.74 2.29
N THR A 127 0.28 15.57 2.19
CA THR A 127 1.24 16.09 3.18
C THR A 127 1.76 17.45 2.74
N PHE A 128 1.54 18.46 3.56
CA PHE A 128 1.78 19.90 3.36
C PHE A 128 3.21 20.31 2.98
N LYS A 129 4.16 19.39 2.76
CA LYS A 129 5.58 19.74 2.55
C LYS A 129 6.38 18.92 1.55
N LYS A 130 5.84 17.95 0.85
CA LYS A 130 6.60 17.22 -0.18
C LYS A 130 5.79 17.01 -1.44
N LYS A 131 6.47 17.21 -2.59
CA LYS A 131 6.09 16.72 -3.91
C LYS A 131 5.27 15.44 -3.77
N TYR A 132 4.12 15.41 -4.41
CA TYR A 132 3.24 14.25 -4.52
C TYR A 132 4.03 12.96 -4.71
N SER A 133 4.19 12.19 -3.65
CA SER A 133 4.71 10.84 -3.78
C SER A 133 3.54 9.96 -4.19
N LYS A 134 3.70 9.29 -5.33
CA LYS A 134 2.72 8.40 -5.88
C LYS A 134 2.86 7.06 -5.16
N TYR A 135 1.96 6.77 -4.26
CA TYR A 135 1.86 5.48 -3.60
C TYR A 135 0.73 4.65 -4.19
N HIS A 136 0.74 3.37 -3.94
CA HIS A 136 -0.37 2.46 -4.18
C HIS A 136 -1.20 2.27 -2.90
N ALA A 137 -2.45 1.85 -2.99
CA ALA A 137 -3.13 1.27 -1.83
C ALA A 137 -2.31 0.05 -1.35
N PHE A 138 -2.09 -0.11 -0.06
CA PHE A 138 -1.10 -1.04 0.49
C PHE A 138 -1.53 -1.65 1.81
N ILE A 139 -0.82 -2.70 2.22
CA ILE A 139 -0.78 -3.22 3.58
C ILE A 139 0.65 -3.12 4.11
N ASP A 140 0.82 -2.89 5.41
CA ASP A 140 2.12 -2.82 6.06
C ASP A 140 2.58 -4.20 6.57
N VAL A 141 3.91 -4.47 6.43
CA VAL A 141 4.53 -5.75 6.79
C VAL A 141 5.73 -5.48 7.69
N PHE A 142 5.64 -5.90 8.96
CA PHE A 142 6.64 -5.73 10.00
C PHE A 142 7.48 -6.98 10.26
#